data_5467f788f76d961563c238c2c293ab20
#
_entry.id   5467f788f76d961563c238c2c293ab20
#
_cell.length_a   1.000
_cell.length_b   1.000
_cell.length_c   1.000
_cell.angle_alpha   90.00
_cell.angle_beta   90.00
_cell.angle_gamma   90.00
#
_symmetry.space_group_name_H-M   'P 1'
#
loop_
_entity.id
_entity.type
_entity.pdbx_description
1 polymer ?
#
loop_
_entity_poly.entity_id
_entity_poly.type
_entity_poly.pdbx_seq_one_letter_code
_entity_poly.pdbx_strand_id
1 'polypeptide(L)'
;YRSYVRDMQESFQDLDREIGKIKEDVREGTLDADMVKAYFYALFFGTEQGHMRNADYRKFAECFVSFEEIEDEEGNIVTVRVPVSDQNQICQSLSQLLGKEMEEARKYIGMDYVWGGSSPAAGFDCSGYICWVYTQSGVCYLPRTTAQGIYDQCASVSQGEAQPGDLVFFTETYASGSAVS
;
A
#
# COMPACT_ATOMS: atom_id res chain seq x y z
N TYR A 1 -1.46 16.04 -25.65
CA TYR A 1 -0.20 16.17 -24.91
C TYR A 1 -0.17 17.41 -24.00
N ARG A 2 -0.52 18.62 -24.52
CA ARG A 2 -0.52 19.86 -23.71
C ARG A 2 -1.58 19.87 -22.60
N SER A 3 -2.77 19.32 -22.82
CA SER A 3 -3.80 19.21 -21.78
C SER A 3 -3.33 18.28 -20.66
N TYR A 4 -2.76 17.14 -21.03
CA TYR A 4 -2.26 16.14 -20.09
C TYR A 4 -1.16 16.69 -19.16
N VAL A 5 -0.18 17.45 -19.70
CA VAL A 5 0.87 18.09 -18.89
C VAL A 5 0.29 19.11 -17.91
N ARG A 6 -0.69 19.89 -18.37
CA ARG A 6 -1.39 20.85 -17.50
C ARG A 6 -2.15 20.15 -16.38
N ASP A 7 -2.88 19.09 -16.69
CA ASP A 7 -3.68 18.34 -15.73
C ASP A 7 -2.79 17.69 -14.66
N MET A 8 -1.61 17.18 -15.04
CA MET A 8 -0.62 16.68 -14.11
C MET A 8 -0.01 17.77 -13.22
N GLN A 9 0.23 18.97 -13.77
CA GLN A 9 0.72 20.11 -12.99
C GLN A 9 -0.31 20.59 -11.97
N GLU A 10 -1.60 20.63 -12.33
CA GLU A 10 -2.69 20.95 -11.43
C GLU A 10 -2.79 19.90 -10.30
N SER A 11 -2.69 18.61 -10.64
CA SER A 11 -2.66 17.51 -9.67
C SER A 11 -1.49 17.63 -8.68
N PHE A 12 -0.30 18.00 -9.14
CA PHE A 12 0.84 18.23 -8.25
C PHE A 12 0.62 19.42 -7.31
N GLN A 13 -0.02 20.50 -7.77
CA GLN A 13 -0.33 21.63 -6.91
C GLN A 13 -1.35 21.28 -5.82
N ASP A 14 -2.36 20.48 -6.16
CA ASP A 14 -3.35 20.00 -5.21
C ASP A 14 -2.72 19.04 -4.20
N LEU A 15 -1.86 18.14 -4.66
CA LEU A 15 -1.11 17.23 -3.79
C LEU A 15 -0.15 17.99 -2.86
N ASP A 16 0.61 18.96 -3.37
CA ASP A 16 1.51 19.81 -2.57
C ASP A 16 0.75 20.56 -1.46
N ARG A 17 -0.46 21.01 -1.74
CA ARG A 17 -1.31 21.67 -0.73
C ARG A 17 -1.69 20.71 0.39
N GLU A 18 -2.08 19.47 0.07
CA GLU A 18 -2.44 18.48 1.08
C GLU A 18 -1.22 17.96 1.84
N ILE A 19 -0.07 17.77 1.19
CA ILE A 19 1.20 17.46 1.83
C ILE A 19 1.57 18.57 2.82
N GLY A 20 1.41 19.84 2.45
CA GLY A 20 1.67 20.98 3.32
C GLY A 20 0.88 20.93 4.62
N LYS A 21 -0.42 20.62 4.53
CA LYS A 21 -1.28 20.46 5.72
C LYS A 21 -0.85 19.29 6.61
N ILE A 22 -0.46 18.15 6.01
CA ILE A 22 -0.01 16.99 6.78
C ILE A 22 1.32 17.28 7.47
N LYS A 23 2.24 18.00 6.81
CA LYS A 23 3.53 18.40 7.40
C LYS A 23 3.39 19.25 8.66
N GLU A 24 2.36 20.09 8.74
CA GLU A 24 2.06 20.88 9.94
C GLU A 24 1.70 20.00 11.15
N ASP A 25 1.13 18.82 10.91
CA ASP A 25 0.72 17.87 11.93
C ASP A 25 1.80 16.83 12.27
N VAL A 26 2.89 16.73 11.48
CA VAL A 26 3.98 15.77 11.73
C VAL A 26 4.89 16.31 12.81
N ARG A 27 5.04 15.57 13.90
CA ARG A 27 5.82 15.98 15.07
C ARG A 27 7.26 15.50 15.04
N GLU A 28 7.51 14.30 14.51
CA GLU A 28 8.85 13.74 14.40
C GLU A 28 9.17 13.41 12.94
N GLY A 29 10.36 13.83 12.50
CA GLY A 29 10.81 13.65 11.13
C GLY A 29 10.22 14.67 10.15
N THR A 30 10.40 14.42 8.87
CA THR A 30 9.90 15.28 7.80
C THR A 30 9.30 14.42 6.70
N LEU A 31 8.02 14.62 6.39
CA LEU A 31 7.40 14.00 5.23
C LEU A 31 8.10 14.47 3.95
N ASP A 32 8.67 13.52 3.20
CA ASP A 32 9.34 13.79 1.93
C ASP A 32 8.31 14.02 0.81
N ALA A 33 8.07 15.29 0.47
CA ALA A 33 7.13 15.68 -0.57
C ALA A 33 7.54 15.17 -1.96
N ASP A 34 8.83 15.05 -2.24
CA ASP A 34 9.31 14.60 -3.53
C ASP A 34 9.11 13.09 -3.68
N MET A 35 9.27 12.34 -2.61
CA MET A 35 8.90 10.93 -2.56
C MET A 35 7.41 10.72 -2.82
N VAL A 36 6.53 11.45 -2.12
CA VAL A 36 5.07 11.37 -2.33
C VAL A 36 4.70 11.68 -3.77
N LYS A 37 5.27 12.73 -4.35
CA LYS A 37 5.05 13.12 -5.75
C LYS A 37 5.60 12.10 -6.74
N ALA A 38 6.74 11.47 -6.45
CA ALA A 38 7.31 10.43 -7.29
C ALA A 38 6.41 9.19 -7.37
N TYR A 39 5.84 8.75 -6.23
CA TYR A 39 4.84 7.68 -6.22
C TYR A 39 3.57 8.06 -6.98
N PHE A 40 3.08 9.29 -6.78
CA PHE A 40 1.92 9.79 -7.51
C PHE A 40 2.17 9.78 -9.03
N TYR A 41 3.32 10.28 -9.45
CA TYR A 41 3.71 10.29 -10.86
C TYR A 41 3.81 8.85 -11.43
N ALA A 42 4.46 7.93 -10.71
CA ALA A 42 4.62 6.55 -11.16
C ALA A 42 3.27 5.83 -11.33
N LEU A 43 2.30 6.12 -10.48
CA LEU A 43 0.99 5.47 -10.50
C LEU A 43 0.02 6.07 -11.54
N PHE A 44 0.10 7.36 -11.79
CA PHE A 44 -0.90 8.07 -12.59
C PHE A 44 -0.38 8.61 -13.91
N PHE A 45 0.94 8.61 -14.15
CA PHE A 45 1.48 9.06 -15.42
C PHE A 45 1.06 8.14 -16.57
N GLY A 46 0.43 8.73 -17.60
CA GLY A 46 -0.03 7.97 -18.77
C GLY A 46 -1.35 7.23 -18.58
N THR A 47 -2.03 7.39 -17.43
CA THR A 47 -3.36 6.82 -17.21
C THR A 47 -4.47 7.84 -17.52
N GLU A 48 -5.66 7.35 -17.93
CA GLU A 48 -6.83 8.23 -18.14
C GLU A 48 -7.45 8.72 -16.81
N GLN A 49 -6.99 8.22 -15.68
CA GLN A 49 -7.50 8.55 -14.34
C GLN A 49 -6.82 9.78 -13.73
N GLY A 50 -6.35 10.70 -14.55
CA GLY A 50 -5.49 11.84 -14.17
C GLY A 50 -6.04 12.84 -13.15
N HIS A 51 -7.28 12.69 -12.65
CA HIS A 51 -7.86 13.62 -11.67
C HIS A 51 -8.38 12.90 -10.44
N MET A 52 -7.67 13.05 -9.32
CA MET A 52 -8.22 12.79 -7.99
C MET A 52 -9.05 13.99 -7.52
N ARG A 53 -10.06 13.75 -6.66
CA ARG A 53 -10.73 14.80 -5.90
C ARG A 53 -9.80 15.26 -4.77
N ASN A 54 -9.96 16.49 -4.27
CA ASN A 54 -9.12 17.03 -3.19
C ASN A 54 -9.07 16.13 -1.94
N ALA A 55 -10.17 15.47 -1.59
CA ALA A 55 -10.21 14.50 -0.49
C ALA A 55 -9.33 13.26 -0.75
N ASP A 56 -9.14 12.89 -2.00
CA ASP A 56 -8.36 11.72 -2.38
C ASP A 56 -6.85 12.06 -2.42
N TYR A 57 -6.46 13.29 -2.75
CA TYR A 57 -5.07 13.77 -2.60
C TYR A 57 -4.60 13.73 -1.15
N ARG A 58 -5.48 14.12 -0.21
CA ARG A 58 -5.18 14.02 1.22
C ARG A 58 -4.96 12.58 1.65
N LYS A 59 -5.87 11.67 1.29
CA LYS A 59 -5.74 10.24 1.59
C LYS A 59 -4.49 9.63 0.97
N PHE A 60 -4.15 10.04 -0.26
CA PHE A 60 -2.93 9.61 -0.91
C PHE A 60 -1.69 10.04 -0.11
N ALA A 61 -1.61 11.29 0.31
CA ALA A 61 -0.50 11.78 1.12
C ALA A 61 -0.48 11.17 2.54
N GLU A 62 -1.64 10.81 3.10
CA GLU A 62 -1.77 10.09 4.38
C GLU A 62 -1.21 8.66 4.33
N CYS A 63 -1.07 8.03 3.13
CA CYS A 63 -0.39 6.75 2.99
C CYS A 63 1.11 6.77 3.34
N PHE A 64 1.69 7.95 3.47
CA PHE A 64 3.11 8.17 3.79
C PHE A 64 3.35 8.61 5.24
N VAL A 65 2.33 8.56 6.07
CA VAL A 65 2.42 8.83 7.51
C VAL A 65 1.71 7.73 8.30
N SER A 66 2.21 7.48 9.50
CA SER A 66 1.57 6.61 10.48
C SER A 66 1.28 7.37 11.76
N PHE A 67 0.55 6.75 12.67
CA PHE A 67 0.27 7.29 14.00
C PHE A 67 1.10 6.50 15.02
N GLU A 68 1.81 7.22 15.87
CA GLU A 68 2.54 6.65 17.00
C GLU A 68 2.10 7.30 18.31
N GLU A 69 2.08 6.51 19.38
CA GLU A 69 1.87 6.99 20.73
C GLU A 69 3.22 7.33 21.35
N ILE A 70 3.39 8.58 21.75
CA ILE A 70 4.59 9.07 22.43
C ILE A 70 4.23 9.68 23.78
N GLU A 71 5.17 9.68 24.72
CA GLU A 71 5.03 10.40 25.98
C GLU A 71 5.53 11.84 25.79
N ASP A 72 4.69 12.81 26.13
CA ASP A 72 5.08 14.23 26.08
C ASP A 72 5.94 14.63 27.30
N GLU A 73 6.42 15.87 27.34
CA GLU A 73 7.26 16.39 28.40
C GLU A 73 6.55 16.41 29.78
N GLU A 74 5.23 16.30 29.79
CA GLU A 74 4.39 16.28 31.00
C GLU A 74 4.04 14.84 31.44
N GLY A 75 4.47 13.82 30.69
CA GLY A 75 4.22 12.41 30.97
C GLY A 75 2.87 11.89 30.45
N ASN A 76 2.20 12.63 29.56
CA ASN A 76 0.95 12.17 28.94
C ASN A 76 1.24 11.40 27.66
N ILE A 77 0.44 10.36 27.40
CA ILE A 77 0.49 9.64 26.12
C ILE A 77 -0.28 10.48 25.07
N VAL A 78 0.40 10.89 24.05
CA VAL A 78 -0.15 11.64 22.91
C VAL A 78 0.08 10.90 21.61
N THR A 79 -0.94 10.89 20.75
CA THR A 79 -0.81 10.33 19.39
C THR A 79 -0.24 11.38 18.46
N VAL A 80 0.85 11.05 17.79
CA VAL A 80 1.52 11.93 16.82
C VAL A 80 1.58 11.28 15.44
N ARG A 81 1.69 12.11 14.41
CA ARG A 81 1.97 11.64 13.05
C ARG A 81 3.48 11.60 12.83
N VAL A 82 3.94 10.48 12.27
CA VAL A 82 5.34 10.26 11.89
C VAL A 82 5.44 9.82 10.44
N PRO A 83 6.50 10.20 9.70
CA PRO A 83 6.68 9.75 8.33
C PRO A 83 6.96 8.24 8.27
N VAL A 84 6.31 7.56 7.33
CA VAL A 84 6.59 6.15 7.02
C VAL A 84 7.80 6.08 6.08
N SER A 85 8.82 5.34 6.47
CA SER A 85 10.00 5.05 5.64
C SER A 85 9.98 3.65 5.02
N ASP A 86 9.14 2.76 5.53
CA ASP A 86 8.98 1.41 5.01
C ASP A 86 8.17 1.41 3.71
N GLN A 87 8.85 1.07 2.60
CA GLN A 87 8.23 1.02 1.28
C GLN A 87 7.08 0.01 1.20
N ASN A 88 7.15 -1.11 1.92
CA ASN A 88 6.08 -2.11 1.90
C ASN A 88 4.81 -1.56 2.56
N GLN A 89 4.96 -0.85 3.67
CA GLN A 89 3.84 -0.19 4.35
C GLN A 89 3.20 0.89 3.46
N ILE A 90 4.02 1.72 2.79
CA ILE A 90 3.52 2.71 1.82
C ILE A 90 2.76 2.02 0.68
N CYS A 91 3.35 0.99 0.08
CA CYS A 91 2.73 0.25 -1.00
C CYS A 91 1.40 -0.39 -0.58
N GLN A 92 1.32 -0.95 0.62
CA GLN A 92 0.10 -1.54 1.17
C GLN A 92 -1.00 -0.48 1.35
N SER A 93 -0.67 0.66 1.94
CA SER A 93 -1.61 1.77 2.12
C SER A 93 -2.13 2.32 0.79
N LEU A 94 -1.25 2.46 -0.21
CA LEU A 94 -1.62 2.89 -1.56
C LEU A 94 -2.50 1.84 -2.27
N SER A 95 -2.21 0.55 -2.11
CA SER A 95 -3.02 -0.54 -2.63
C SER A 95 -4.44 -0.48 -2.08
N GLN A 96 -4.59 -0.33 -0.78
CA GLN A 96 -5.89 -0.20 -0.12
C GLN A 96 -6.65 1.02 -0.63
N LEU A 97 -5.99 2.18 -0.71
CA LEU A 97 -6.61 3.41 -1.20
C LEU A 97 -7.11 3.29 -2.64
N LEU A 98 -6.32 2.67 -3.50
CA LEU A 98 -6.63 2.57 -4.93
C LEU A 98 -7.50 1.35 -5.27
N GLY A 99 -7.59 0.38 -4.38
CA GLY A 99 -8.32 -0.87 -4.60
C GLY A 99 -7.81 -1.71 -5.78
N LYS A 100 -6.62 -1.39 -6.29
CA LYS A 100 -6.07 -2.02 -7.50
C LYS A 100 -5.76 -3.50 -7.31
N GLU A 101 -5.27 -3.87 -6.11
CA GLU A 101 -5.01 -5.27 -5.78
C GLU A 101 -6.31 -6.09 -5.75
N MET A 102 -7.41 -5.51 -5.26
CA MET A 102 -8.71 -6.18 -5.23
C MET A 102 -9.31 -6.33 -6.63
N GLU A 103 -9.10 -5.34 -7.50
CA GLU A 103 -9.50 -5.42 -8.91
C GLU A 103 -8.69 -6.52 -9.64
N GLU A 104 -7.38 -6.55 -9.44
CA GLU A 104 -6.51 -7.58 -10.00
C GLU A 104 -6.87 -8.98 -9.47
N ALA A 105 -7.04 -9.11 -8.14
CA ALA A 105 -7.40 -10.36 -7.49
C ALA A 105 -8.69 -10.99 -8.06
N ARG A 106 -9.70 -10.18 -8.33
CA ARG A 106 -11.00 -10.66 -8.87
C ARG A 106 -10.90 -11.35 -10.22
N LYS A 107 -9.88 -11.05 -11.02
CA LYS A 107 -9.67 -11.67 -12.34
C LYS A 107 -9.41 -13.18 -12.26
N TYR A 108 -8.95 -13.66 -11.12
CA TYR A 108 -8.50 -15.04 -10.93
C TYR A 108 -9.45 -15.86 -10.02
N ILE A 109 -10.64 -15.32 -9.68
CA ILE A 109 -11.64 -16.04 -8.90
C ILE A 109 -12.09 -17.29 -9.66
N GLY A 110 -12.06 -18.44 -8.99
CA GLY A 110 -12.46 -19.72 -9.56
C GLY A 110 -11.34 -20.49 -10.26
N MET A 111 -10.11 -19.98 -10.26
CA MET A 111 -8.97 -20.76 -10.72
C MET A 111 -8.61 -21.86 -9.72
N ASP A 112 -8.16 -23.00 -10.24
CA ASP A 112 -7.72 -24.12 -9.42
C ASP A 112 -6.44 -23.80 -8.64
N TYR A 113 -6.37 -24.32 -7.42
CA TYR A 113 -5.14 -24.25 -6.63
C TYR A 113 -4.10 -25.22 -7.19
N VAL A 114 -2.90 -24.73 -7.45
CA VAL A 114 -1.76 -25.53 -7.93
C VAL A 114 -0.55 -25.27 -7.03
N TRP A 115 -0.09 -26.31 -6.33
CA TRP A 115 1.09 -26.19 -5.47
C TRP A 115 2.32 -25.72 -6.23
N GLY A 116 2.95 -24.63 -5.74
CA GLY A 116 4.09 -23.98 -6.40
C GLY A 116 3.71 -23.09 -7.59
N GLY A 117 2.42 -23.04 -7.97
CA GLY A 117 1.91 -22.18 -9.03
C GLY A 117 2.05 -20.71 -8.70
N SER A 118 2.36 -19.88 -9.71
CA SER A 118 2.64 -18.47 -9.51
C SER A 118 2.25 -17.58 -10.70
N SER A 119 1.42 -18.09 -11.60
CA SER A 119 0.93 -17.35 -12.76
C SER A 119 -0.41 -17.88 -13.24
N PRO A 120 -1.19 -17.10 -14.00
CA PRO A 120 -2.45 -17.58 -14.57
C PRO A 120 -2.33 -18.84 -15.44
N ALA A 121 -1.21 -19.00 -16.13
CA ALA A 121 -0.96 -20.15 -16.99
C ALA A 121 -0.60 -21.43 -16.22
N ALA A 122 0.06 -21.28 -15.07
CA ALA A 122 0.51 -22.40 -14.24
C ALA A 122 -0.46 -22.73 -13.10
N GLY A 123 -1.46 -21.88 -12.84
CA GLY A 123 -2.24 -21.87 -11.62
C GLY A 123 -1.52 -21.16 -10.49
N PHE A 124 -2.15 -21.10 -9.32
CA PHE A 124 -1.62 -20.39 -8.16
C PHE A 124 -1.62 -21.26 -6.91
N ASP A 125 -0.56 -21.16 -6.10
CA ASP A 125 -0.65 -21.44 -4.66
C ASP A 125 -0.97 -20.14 -3.90
N CYS A 126 -1.13 -20.22 -2.56
CA CYS A 126 -1.49 -19.08 -1.72
C CYS A 126 -0.53 -17.89 -1.89
N SER A 127 0.76 -18.12 -1.73
CA SER A 127 1.78 -17.07 -1.83
C SER A 127 2.05 -16.64 -3.27
N GLY A 128 1.96 -17.56 -4.23
CA GLY A 128 2.09 -17.23 -5.65
C GLY A 128 0.99 -16.30 -6.15
N TYR A 129 -0.25 -16.54 -5.71
CA TYR A 129 -1.38 -15.66 -5.98
C TYR A 129 -1.16 -14.25 -5.44
N ILE A 130 -0.79 -14.11 -4.16
CA ILE A 130 -0.53 -12.82 -3.54
C ILE A 130 0.61 -12.09 -4.24
N CYS A 131 1.76 -12.75 -4.46
CA CYS A 131 2.88 -12.13 -5.17
C CYS A 131 2.50 -11.65 -6.58
N TRP A 132 1.67 -12.43 -7.28
CA TRP A 132 1.18 -12.06 -8.61
C TRP A 132 0.26 -10.85 -8.55
N VAL A 133 -0.78 -10.89 -7.71
CA VAL A 133 -1.79 -9.83 -7.59
C VAL A 133 -1.13 -8.49 -7.25
N TYR A 134 -0.29 -8.44 -6.23
CA TYR A 134 0.38 -7.21 -5.82
C TYR A 134 1.31 -6.67 -6.90
N THR A 135 2.06 -7.55 -7.59
CA THR A 135 2.95 -7.14 -8.69
C THR A 135 2.16 -6.65 -9.90
N GLN A 136 1.09 -7.35 -10.31
CA GLN A 136 0.30 -6.98 -11.50
C GLN A 136 -0.61 -5.77 -11.26
N SER A 137 -1.03 -5.51 -10.02
CA SER A 137 -1.75 -4.28 -9.66
C SER A 137 -0.92 -3.02 -9.93
N GLY A 138 0.41 -3.16 -9.99
CA GLY A 138 1.33 -2.07 -10.28
C GLY A 138 1.54 -1.12 -9.10
N VAL A 139 1.00 -1.44 -7.92
CA VAL A 139 1.15 -0.60 -6.72
C VAL A 139 2.36 -1.03 -5.90
N CYS A 140 2.61 -2.34 -5.79
CA CYS A 140 3.75 -2.88 -5.06
C CYS A 140 4.38 -4.04 -5.82
N TYR A 141 5.70 -3.98 -6.07
CA TYR A 141 6.44 -5.11 -6.60
C TYR A 141 6.75 -6.11 -5.48
N LEU A 142 6.04 -7.23 -5.48
CA LEU A 142 6.24 -8.31 -4.53
C LEU A 142 6.81 -9.54 -5.24
N PRO A 143 8.14 -9.74 -5.22
CA PRO A 143 8.75 -10.87 -5.90
C PRO A 143 8.30 -12.20 -5.28
N ARG A 144 8.32 -13.27 -6.09
CA ARG A 144 7.89 -14.60 -5.64
C ARG A 144 8.64 -15.04 -4.38
N THR A 145 7.89 -15.27 -3.32
CA THR A 145 8.38 -15.77 -2.03
C THR A 145 7.38 -16.73 -1.40
N THR A 146 7.68 -17.27 -0.23
CA THR A 146 6.78 -18.13 0.54
C THR A 146 5.76 -17.30 1.34
N ALA A 147 4.71 -17.94 1.86
CA ALA A 147 3.76 -17.27 2.77
C ALA A 147 4.48 -16.69 3.99
N GLN A 148 5.46 -17.40 4.56
CA GLN A 148 6.31 -16.89 5.64
C GLN A 148 7.09 -15.65 5.19
N GLY A 149 7.68 -15.67 4.00
CA GLY A 149 8.43 -14.53 3.48
C GLY A 149 7.57 -13.31 3.18
N ILE A 150 6.26 -13.48 2.91
CA ILE A 150 5.29 -12.38 2.84
C ILE A 150 4.98 -11.89 4.26
N TYR A 151 4.65 -12.81 5.17
CA TYR A 151 4.33 -12.49 6.56
C TYR A 151 5.42 -11.67 7.26
N ASP A 152 6.69 -12.03 7.05
CA ASP A 152 7.85 -11.35 7.63
C ASP A 152 8.01 -9.89 7.14
N GLN A 153 7.31 -9.53 6.06
CA GLN A 153 7.30 -8.17 5.48
C GLN A 153 6.05 -7.37 5.84
N CYS A 154 5.06 -8.00 6.51
CA CYS A 154 3.80 -7.36 6.85
C CYS A 154 3.85 -6.73 8.24
N ALA A 155 3.22 -5.56 8.38
CA ALA A 155 2.86 -5.02 9.69
C ALA A 155 1.60 -5.71 10.21
N SER A 156 1.57 -6.03 11.51
CA SER A 156 0.37 -6.62 12.13
C SER A 156 -0.69 -5.56 12.37
N VAL A 157 -1.93 -5.88 12.01
CA VAL A 157 -3.11 -5.09 12.31
C VAL A 157 -4.09 -5.88 13.17
N SER A 158 -4.85 -5.22 14.02
CA SER A 158 -5.90 -5.90 14.79
C SER A 158 -7.09 -6.26 13.88
N GLN A 159 -7.83 -7.30 14.25
CA GLN A 159 -9.02 -7.72 13.48
C GLN A 159 -10.05 -6.60 13.32
N GLY A 160 -10.17 -5.70 14.30
CA GLY A 160 -11.12 -4.58 14.26
C GLY A 160 -10.68 -3.44 13.33
N GLU A 161 -9.41 -3.41 12.96
CA GLU A 161 -8.81 -2.40 12.07
C GLU A 161 -8.57 -2.94 10.65
N ALA A 162 -8.81 -4.24 10.44
CA ALA A 162 -8.58 -4.88 9.15
C ALA A 162 -9.44 -4.25 8.04
N GLN A 163 -8.83 -4.01 6.89
CA GLN A 163 -9.43 -3.36 5.73
C GLN A 163 -9.32 -4.25 4.48
N PRO A 164 -10.12 -3.99 3.44
CA PRO A 164 -9.94 -4.65 2.14
C PRO A 164 -8.52 -4.42 1.62
N GLY A 165 -7.83 -5.51 1.23
CA GLY A 165 -6.43 -5.50 0.84
C GLY A 165 -5.48 -6.03 1.91
N ASP A 166 -5.90 -6.11 3.18
CA ASP A 166 -5.10 -6.76 4.20
C ASP A 166 -5.02 -8.27 3.99
N LEU A 167 -3.88 -8.85 4.38
CA LEU A 167 -3.63 -10.28 4.23
C LEU A 167 -3.96 -11.02 5.51
N VAL A 168 -4.61 -12.16 5.35
CA VAL A 168 -4.89 -13.09 6.46
C VAL A 168 -3.91 -14.26 6.35
N PHE A 169 -3.25 -14.57 7.45
CA PHE A 169 -2.33 -15.68 7.56
C PHE A 169 -2.86 -16.73 8.53
N PHE A 170 -2.70 -17.99 8.17
CA PHE A 170 -3.14 -19.12 8.96
C PHE A 170 -1.93 -19.92 9.44
N THR A 171 -2.00 -20.47 10.66
CA THR A 171 -1.01 -21.38 11.22
C THR A 171 -1.52 -22.82 11.16
N GLU A 172 -0.61 -23.80 11.15
CA GLU A 172 -0.93 -25.23 11.25
C GLU A 172 -1.85 -25.76 10.15
N THR A 173 -1.88 -25.13 8.98
CA THR A 173 -2.75 -25.55 7.87
C THR A 173 -2.25 -26.81 7.18
N TYR A 174 -0.95 -27.13 7.24
CA TYR A 174 -0.32 -28.36 6.75
C TYR A 174 1.04 -28.59 7.43
N ALA A 175 1.51 -29.83 7.39
CA ALA A 175 2.80 -30.21 8.00
C ALA A 175 3.96 -29.66 7.15
N SER A 176 4.28 -28.38 7.30
CA SER A 176 5.43 -27.73 6.68
C SER A 176 6.34 -27.16 7.75
N GLY A 177 7.59 -26.89 7.38
CA GLY A 177 8.52 -26.15 8.24
C GLY A 177 8.19 -24.66 8.35
N SER A 178 7.13 -24.17 7.68
CA SER A 178 6.69 -22.78 7.73
C SER A 178 5.73 -22.56 8.89
N ALA A 179 5.88 -21.45 9.60
CA ALA A 179 5.00 -21.09 10.70
C ALA A 179 3.60 -20.63 10.20
N VAL A 180 3.52 -20.12 8.98
CA VAL A 180 2.29 -19.58 8.39
C VAL A 180 2.08 -20.01 6.93
N SER A 181 0.83 -19.96 6.50
CA SER A 181 0.40 -20.17 5.13
C SER A 181 -0.64 -19.11 4.71
#